data_436310ef2d8f649fee2e62ae30d26f4c
#
_entry.id   436310ef2d8f649fee2e62ae30d26f4c
#
_cell.length_a   1.000
_cell.length_b   1.000
_cell.length_c   1.000
_cell.angle_alpha   90.00
_cell.angle_beta   90.00
_cell.angle_gamma   90.00
#
_symmetry.space_group_name_H-M   'P 1'
#
loop_
_entity.id
_entity.type
_entity.pdbx_description
1 polymer ?
#
loop_
_entity_poly.entity_id
_entity_poly.type
_entity_poly.pdbx_seq_one_letter_code
_entity_poly.pdbx_strand_id
1 'polypeptide(L)'
;EVRLRLAAAAAVRGRELRGRLAEVWALAAGDEAAAVERVNALLATAGPLRLTAGGDVVGLAPAQVPADAVERLAAMAALALAETAMDGELTRLRVCEGEDCENALVDASRNRSKRFCDEANCANRTHVRSYRARLAEAAEAAPATDPAGPEEAEAPEAVADEAAPADEPRQETEKEKKQRRKAEKKARKKAEKKARKKKSDKKKD
;
A
#
# COMPACT_ATOMS: atom_id res chain seq x y z
N GLU A 1 37.54 12.83 -4.72
CA GLU A 1 37.60 12.25 -3.38
C GLU A 1 36.65 12.93 -2.38
N VAL A 2 36.63 14.27 -2.27
CA VAL A 2 35.76 15.00 -1.32
C VAL A 2 34.28 14.66 -1.53
N ARG A 3 33.78 14.65 -2.78
CA ARG A 3 32.39 14.30 -3.09
C ARG A 3 32.03 12.86 -2.68
N LEU A 4 32.94 11.91 -2.88
CA LEU A 4 32.74 10.52 -2.50
C LEU A 4 32.68 10.34 -0.96
N ARG A 5 33.51 11.04 -0.23
CA ARG A 5 33.49 11.02 1.24
C ARG A 5 32.21 11.66 1.81
N LEU A 6 31.75 12.76 1.24
CA LEU A 6 30.48 13.40 1.62
C LEU A 6 29.29 12.49 1.33
N ALA A 7 29.28 11.83 0.17
CA ALA A 7 28.24 10.87 -0.19
C ALA A 7 28.23 9.64 0.75
N ALA A 8 29.40 9.11 1.10
CA ALA A 8 29.52 8.01 2.06
C ALA A 8 29.01 8.39 3.45
N ALA A 9 29.37 9.57 3.95
CA ALA A 9 28.89 10.09 5.24
C ALA A 9 27.37 10.30 5.23
N ALA A 10 26.81 10.85 4.16
CA ALA A 10 25.36 11.01 4.02
C ALA A 10 24.64 9.65 3.98
N ALA A 11 25.22 8.63 3.33
CA ALA A 11 24.66 7.29 3.29
C ALA A 11 24.66 6.61 4.67
N VAL A 12 25.69 6.83 5.50
CA VAL A 12 25.73 6.35 6.90
C VAL A 12 24.59 6.99 7.69
N ARG A 13 24.52 8.32 7.72
CA ARG A 13 23.46 9.05 8.43
C ARG A 13 22.06 8.68 7.93
N GLY A 14 21.90 8.45 6.63
CA GLY A 14 20.62 7.98 6.06
C GLY A 14 20.20 6.59 6.54
N ARG A 15 21.16 5.67 6.74
CA ARG A 15 20.88 4.36 7.35
C ARG A 15 20.52 4.48 8.83
N GLU A 16 21.22 5.32 9.58
CA GLU A 16 20.90 5.60 10.98
C GLU A 16 19.51 6.19 11.15
N LEU A 17 19.16 7.18 10.30
CA LEU A 17 17.81 7.74 10.29
C LEU A 17 16.75 6.67 9.99
N ARG A 18 17.00 5.80 9.00
CA ARG A 18 16.08 4.69 8.68
C ARG A 18 15.90 3.75 9.87
N GLY A 19 16.97 3.41 10.59
CA GLY A 19 16.89 2.60 11.81
C GLY A 19 16.00 3.25 12.87
N ARG A 20 16.21 4.54 13.14
CA ARG A 20 15.40 5.30 14.11
C ARG A 20 13.91 5.39 13.69
N LEU A 21 13.63 5.53 12.42
CA LEU A 21 12.26 5.50 11.90
C LEU A 21 11.65 4.10 12.04
N ALA A 22 12.38 3.03 11.71
CA ALA A 22 11.92 1.65 11.86
C ALA A 22 11.52 1.32 13.30
N GLU A 23 12.23 1.86 14.30
CA GLU A 23 11.86 1.72 15.72
C GLU A 23 10.48 2.31 16.02
N VAL A 24 10.12 3.46 15.44
CA VAL A 24 8.78 4.04 15.60
C VAL A 24 7.72 3.10 15.04
N TRP A 25 7.93 2.54 13.85
CA TRP A 25 7.01 1.58 13.23
C TRP A 25 6.85 0.30 14.05
N ALA A 26 7.93 -0.21 14.60
CA ALA A 26 7.90 -1.44 15.42
C ALA A 26 7.08 -1.24 16.71
N LEU A 27 7.11 -0.04 17.30
CA LEU A 27 6.44 0.27 18.56
C LEU A 27 4.99 0.73 18.36
N ALA A 28 4.69 1.39 17.26
CA ALA A 28 3.41 2.09 17.01
C ALA A 28 2.16 1.20 17.16
N ALA A 29 2.26 -0.10 16.89
CA ALA A 29 1.13 -1.03 16.98
C ALA A 29 0.94 -1.65 18.37
N GLY A 30 1.95 -1.62 19.24
CA GLY A 30 1.94 -2.35 20.52
C GLY A 30 2.23 -1.50 21.74
N ASP A 31 3.03 -0.44 21.59
CA ASP A 31 3.44 0.45 22.69
C ASP A 31 3.47 1.91 22.19
N GLU A 32 2.30 2.53 22.25
CA GLU A 32 2.14 3.92 21.79
C GLU A 32 3.01 4.90 22.59
N ALA A 33 3.16 4.70 23.90
CA ALA A 33 3.96 5.56 24.75
C ALA A 33 5.44 5.50 24.36
N ALA A 34 5.97 4.30 24.14
CA ALA A 34 7.34 4.13 23.66
C ALA A 34 7.52 4.68 22.23
N ALA A 35 6.52 4.55 21.35
CA ALA A 35 6.55 5.15 20.02
C ALA A 35 6.64 6.68 20.09
N VAL A 36 5.84 7.31 20.96
CA VAL A 36 5.88 8.77 21.21
C VAL A 36 7.24 9.21 21.69
N GLU A 37 7.89 8.46 22.60
CA GLU A 37 9.25 8.77 23.04
C GLU A 37 10.28 8.71 21.89
N ARG A 38 10.13 7.80 20.95
CA ARG A 38 10.98 7.75 19.75
C ARG A 38 10.72 8.94 18.82
N VAL A 39 9.45 9.36 18.68
CA VAL A 39 9.10 10.57 17.92
C VAL A 39 9.70 11.80 18.59
N ASN A 40 9.63 11.94 19.92
CA ASN A 40 10.25 13.02 20.68
C ASN A 40 11.76 13.07 20.45
N ALA A 41 12.44 11.91 20.46
CA ALA A 41 13.85 11.83 20.16
C ALA A 41 14.21 12.26 18.71
N LEU A 42 13.31 12.05 17.76
CA LEU A 42 13.47 12.57 16.41
C LEU A 42 13.21 14.08 16.36
N LEU A 43 12.18 14.57 17.01
CA LEU A 43 11.86 16.01 17.10
C LEU A 43 13.00 16.80 17.71
N ALA A 44 13.65 16.28 18.74
CA ALA A 44 14.82 16.93 19.37
C ALA A 44 15.96 17.20 18.36
N THR A 45 16.05 16.43 17.28
CA THR A 45 17.04 16.63 16.21
C THR A 45 16.60 17.62 15.13
N ALA A 46 15.33 18.00 15.08
CA ALA A 46 14.79 18.94 14.10
C ALA A 46 15.17 20.40 14.39
N GLY A 47 15.72 20.66 15.57
CA GLY A 47 16.05 22.01 16.03
C GLY A 47 14.81 22.81 16.49
N PRO A 48 14.94 24.12 16.66
CA PRO A 48 13.81 24.96 17.05
C PRO A 48 12.69 24.93 16.02
N LEU A 49 11.45 24.79 16.49
CA LEU A 49 10.25 24.79 15.65
C LEU A 49 9.54 26.15 15.71
N ARG A 50 8.83 26.48 14.66
CA ARG A 50 7.96 27.67 14.59
C ARG A 50 6.61 27.32 13.97
N LEU A 51 5.59 28.05 14.35
CA LEU A 51 4.32 28.01 13.66
C LEU A 51 4.41 28.73 12.32
N THR A 52 3.81 28.13 11.31
CA THR A 52 3.67 28.70 9.98
C THR A 52 2.21 28.70 9.59
N ALA A 53 1.76 29.76 8.92
CA ALA A 53 0.43 29.84 8.35
C ALA A 53 0.53 29.77 6.82
N GLY A 54 -0.23 28.86 6.21
CA GLY A 54 -0.36 28.71 4.77
C GLY A 54 -1.83 28.59 4.39
N GLY A 55 -2.44 29.67 3.89
CA GLY A 55 -3.89 29.71 3.69
C GLY A 55 -4.64 29.58 5.02
N ASP A 56 -5.60 28.63 5.06
CA ASP A 56 -6.42 28.36 6.25
C ASP A 56 -5.81 27.33 7.22
N VAL A 57 -4.56 26.89 6.96
CA VAL A 57 -3.90 25.85 7.75
C VAL A 57 -2.73 26.46 8.52
N VAL A 58 -2.68 26.16 9.81
CA VAL A 58 -1.52 26.45 10.67
C VAL A 58 -0.78 25.14 10.92
N GLY A 59 0.52 25.14 10.72
CA GLY A 59 1.36 23.95 10.91
C GLY A 59 2.67 24.29 11.62
N LEU A 60 3.43 23.26 11.98
CA LEU A 60 4.78 23.36 12.52
C LEU A 60 5.82 23.23 11.40
N ALA A 61 6.88 24.01 11.48
CA ALA A 61 8.04 23.90 10.60
C ALA A 61 9.34 24.15 11.37
N PRO A 62 10.48 23.63 10.91
CA PRO A 62 11.77 24.05 11.47
C PRO A 62 11.94 25.55 11.34
N ALA A 63 12.42 26.22 12.40
CA ALA A 63 12.70 27.65 12.36
C ALA A 63 13.79 27.98 11.33
N GLN A 64 14.72 27.05 11.11
CA GLN A 64 15.73 27.11 10.08
C GLN A 64 15.70 25.79 9.28
N VAL A 65 15.68 25.89 7.97
CA VAL A 65 15.72 24.70 7.09
C VAL A 65 17.16 24.17 7.09
N PRO A 66 17.38 22.91 7.50
CA PRO A 66 18.72 22.32 7.50
C PRO A 66 19.32 22.32 6.10
N ALA A 67 20.61 22.69 6.00
CA ALA A 67 21.34 22.68 4.73
C ALA A 67 21.62 21.23 4.26
N ASP A 68 21.91 20.32 5.20
CA ASP A 68 22.09 18.90 4.91
C ASP A 68 20.78 18.21 4.54
N ALA A 69 20.80 17.40 3.49
CA ALA A 69 19.61 16.74 2.97
C ALA A 69 19.05 15.67 3.93
N VAL A 70 19.92 14.97 4.66
CA VAL A 70 19.50 13.92 5.62
C VAL A 70 18.88 14.57 6.85
N GLU A 71 19.47 15.65 7.37
CA GLU A 71 18.91 16.40 8.49
C GLU A 71 17.56 17.03 8.13
N ARG A 72 17.44 17.55 6.92
CA ARG A 72 16.15 18.07 6.41
C ARG A 72 15.10 16.98 6.34
N LEU A 73 15.45 15.80 5.82
CA LEU A 73 14.54 14.65 5.78
C LEU A 73 14.16 14.18 7.19
N ALA A 74 15.12 14.15 8.12
CA ALA A 74 14.85 13.81 9.52
C ALA A 74 13.87 14.77 10.17
N ALA A 75 14.05 16.08 9.99
CA ALA A 75 13.14 17.09 10.52
C ALA A 75 11.73 16.97 9.94
N MET A 76 11.60 16.74 8.63
CA MET A 76 10.29 16.55 7.98
C MET A 76 9.60 15.28 8.47
N ALA A 77 10.33 14.17 8.59
CA ALA A 77 9.80 12.91 9.09
C ALA A 77 9.36 13.03 10.56
N ALA A 78 10.16 13.70 11.40
CA ALA A 78 9.83 13.93 12.81
C ALA A 78 8.53 14.74 12.96
N LEU A 79 8.35 15.79 12.17
CA LEU A 79 7.12 16.60 12.18
C LEU A 79 5.90 15.79 11.71
N ALA A 80 6.02 15.06 10.61
CA ALA A 80 4.90 14.24 10.11
C ALA A 80 4.49 13.15 11.12
N LEU A 81 5.46 12.54 11.81
CA LEU A 81 5.19 11.56 12.87
C LEU A 81 4.56 12.21 14.10
N ALA A 82 4.99 13.43 14.46
CA ALA A 82 4.38 14.18 15.55
C ALA A 82 2.92 14.55 15.27
N GLU A 83 2.62 15.01 14.05
CA GLU A 83 1.25 15.25 13.60
C GLU A 83 0.42 13.98 13.65
N THR A 84 0.96 12.86 13.15
CA THR A 84 0.31 11.55 13.20
C THR A 84 0.01 11.10 14.64
N ALA A 85 0.93 11.37 15.57
CA ALA A 85 0.75 11.07 16.99
C ALA A 85 -0.34 11.95 17.63
N MET A 86 -0.33 13.26 17.35
CA MET A 86 -1.33 14.20 17.85
C MET A 86 -2.75 13.88 17.35
N ASP A 87 -2.85 13.34 16.13
CA ASP A 87 -4.14 12.90 15.57
C ASP A 87 -4.60 11.53 16.11
N GLY A 88 -3.81 10.86 16.97
CA GLY A 88 -4.12 9.53 17.50
C GLY A 88 -4.05 8.43 16.42
N GLU A 89 -3.24 8.64 15.37
CA GLU A 89 -3.19 7.77 14.19
C GLU A 89 -1.88 6.95 14.10
N LEU A 90 -1.10 6.87 15.20
CA LEU A 90 0.14 6.06 15.23
C LEU A 90 -0.09 4.59 14.86
N THR A 91 -1.25 4.04 15.21
CA THR A 91 -1.63 2.65 14.87
C THR A 91 -1.75 2.38 13.36
N ARG A 92 -1.71 3.42 12.53
CA ARG A 92 -1.62 3.29 11.07
C ARG A 92 -0.21 2.98 10.57
N LEU A 93 0.80 3.22 11.41
CA LEU A 93 2.18 2.83 11.13
C LEU A 93 2.30 1.35 11.43
N ARG A 94 2.48 0.53 10.40
CA ARG A 94 2.49 -0.92 10.51
C ARG A 94 3.71 -1.53 9.83
N VAL A 95 4.10 -2.69 10.27
CA VAL A 95 5.04 -3.55 9.57
C VAL A 95 4.24 -4.56 8.75
N CYS A 96 4.73 -4.90 7.58
CA CYS A 96 4.08 -5.87 6.71
C CYS A 96 3.96 -7.23 7.39
N GLU A 97 2.77 -7.84 7.35
CA GLU A 97 2.51 -9.17 7.89
C GLU A 97 2.88 -10.30 6.91
N GLY A 98 3.57 -9.98 5.82
CA GLY A 98 4.10 -10.98 4.89
C GLY A 98 5.24 -11.76 5.54
N GLU A 99 5.26 -13.07 5.36
CA GLU A 99 6.35 -13.92 5.82
C GLU A 99 7.67 -13.46 5.17
N ASP A 100 8.71 -13.32 5.95
CA ASP A 100 10.01 -12.78 5.55
C ASP A 100 9.95 -11.34 4.99
N CYS A 101 9.02 -10.51 5.47
CA CYS A 101 8.90 -9.13 5.05
C CYS A 101 8.82 -8.18 6.24
N GLU A 102 9.80 -7.30 6.34
CA GLU A 102 9.88 -6.26 7.38
C GLU A 102 9.60 -4.85 6.84
N ASN A 103 8.92 -4.76 5.69
CA ASN A 103 8.64 -3.47 5.08
C ASN A 103 7.68 -2.66 5.95
N ALA A 104 8.10 -1.43 6.26
CA ALA A 104 7.24 -0.45 6.90
C ALA A 104 6.13 -0.01 5.93
N LEU A 105 4.91 0.14 6.41
CA LEU A 105 3.79 0.64 5.64
C LEU A 105 2.96 1.64 6.46
N VAL A 106 2.25 2.51 5.77
CA VAL A 106 1.23 3.37 6.35
C VAL A 106 -0.13 2.89 5.88
N ASP A 107 -1.01 2.59 6.83
CA ASP A 107 -2.37 2.17 6.52
C ASP A 107 -3.28 3.38 6.28
N ALA A 108 -3.28 3.88 5.06
CA ALA A 108 -4.19 4.94 4.61
C ALA A 108 -5.60 4.42 4.24
N SER A 109 -5.91 3.15 4.52
CA SER A 109 -7.23 2.61 4.21
C SER A 109 -8.29 3.16 5.17
N ARG A 110 -9.52 3.28 4.67
CA ARG A 110 -10.66 3.79 5.45
C ARG A 110 -10.95 2.91 6.68
N ASN A 111 -10.77 1.60 6.55
CA ASN A 111 -11.13 0.62 7.58
C ASN A 111 -9.91 0.17 8.40
N ARG A 112 -8.77 0.81 8.27
CA ARG A 112 -7.52 0.43 8.94
C ARG A 112 -7.17 -1.05 8.77
N SER A 113 -7.30 -1.57 7.54
CA SER A 113 -7.22 -3.00 7.23
C SER A 113 -6.02 -3.40 6.36
N LYS A 114 -5.12 -2.47 6.04
CA LYS A 114 -3.93 -2.77 5.23
C LYS A 114 -2.92 -3.54 6.08
N ARG A 115 -2.65 -4.78 5.70
CA ARG A 115 -1.75 -5.70 6.40
C ARG A 115 -0.45 -5.97 5.64
N PHE A 116 -0.43 -5.75 4.34
CA PHE A 116 0.68 -6.11 3.46
C PHE A 116 1.19 -4.90 2.70
N CYS A 117 2.50 -4.87 2.45
CA CYS A 117 3.12 -3.87 1.60
C CYS A 117 2.78 -4.12 0.12
N ASP A 118 2.91 -3.07 -0.69
CA ASP A 118 2.62 -3.15 -2.13
C ASP A 118 3.85 -3.64 -2.93
N GLU A 119 5.07 -3.40 -2.41
CA GLU A 119 6.32 -3.62 -3.14
C GLU A 119 6.64 -5.09 -3.38
N ALA A 120 6.49 -5.94 -2.37
CA ALA A 120 6.89 -7.35 -2.43
C ALA A 120 5.75 -8.31 -2.75
N ASN A 121 4.60 -7.79 -3.19
CA ASN A 121 3.40 -8.58 -3.50
C ASN A 121 3.01 -9.57 -2.38
N CYS A 122 3.23 -9.17 -1.13
CA CYS A 122 3.07 -10.03 0.05
C CYS A 122 1.65 -10.57 0.22
N ALA A 123 0.65 -9.77 -0.08
CA ALA A 123 -0.75 -10.19 -0.01
C ALA A 123 -1.01 -11.43 -0.89
N ASN A 124 -0.57 -11.38 -2.15
CA ASN A 124 -0.75 -12.49 -3.10
C ASN A 124 0.07 -13.72 -2.68
N ARG A 125 1.32 -13.54 -2.26
CA ARG A 125 2.18 -14.63 -1.77
C ARG A 125 1.54 -15.35 -0.58
N THR A 126 1.01 -14.61 0.37
CA THR A 126 0.32 -15.17 1.55
C THR A 126 -0.96 -15.92 1.15
N HIS A 127 -1.76 -15.37 0.25
CA HIS A 127 -2.97 -16.05 -0.24
C HIS A 127 -2.66 -17.34 -0.98
N VAL A 128 -1.67 -17.34 -1.86
CA VAL A 128 -1.25 -18.56 -2.59
C VAL A 128 -0.74 -19.61 -1.60
N ARG A 129 0.05 -19.24 -0.61
CA ARG A 129 0.55 -20.16 0.42
C ARG A 129 -0.60 -20.76 1.22
N SER A 130 -1.52 -19.95 1.73
CA SER A 130 -2.69 -20.42 2.49
C SER A 130 -3.60 -21.32 1.67
N TYR A 131 -3.72 -21.06 0.36
CA TYR A 131 -4.46 -21.94 -0.54
C TYR A 131 -3.79 -23.31 -0.69
N ARG A 132 -2.45 -23.31 -0.93
CA ARG A 132 -1.68 -24.55 -1.05
C ARG A 132 -1.69 -25.39 0.25
N ALA A 133 -1.59 -24.74 1.41
CA ALA A 133 -1.67 -25.42 2.71
C ALA A 133 -3.02 -26.13 2.88
N ARG A 134 -4.12 -25.44 2.58
CA ARG A 134 -5.47 -26.07 2.64
C ARG A 134 -5.64 -27.23 1.67
N LEU A 135 -5.03 -27.17 0.49
CA LEU A 135 -5.07 -28.31 -0.44
C LEU A 135 -4.27 -29.50 0.09
N ALA A 136 -3.12 -29.26 0.72
CA ALA A 136 -2.32 -30.33 1.32
C ALA A 136 -3.08 -31.01 2.49
N GLU A 137 -3.66 -30.21 3.39
CA GLU A 137 -4.50 -30.69 4.49
C GLU A 137 -5.69 -31.50 3.98
N ALA A 138 -6.36 -31.05 2.93
CA ALA A 138 -7.48 -31.78 2.32
C ALA A 138 -7.04 -33.09 1.67
N ALA A 139 -5.84 -33.15 1.10
CA ALA A 139 -5.27 -34.37 0.53
C ALA A 139 -4.89 -35.38 1.63
N GLU A 140 -4.38 -34.93 2.78
CA GLU A 140 -4.06 -35.78 3.93
C GLU A 140 -5.34 -36.30 4.64
N ALA A 141 -6.40 -35.46 4.66
CA ALA A 141 -7.69 -35.83 5.28
C ALA A 141 -8.57 -36.75 4.41
N ALA A 142 -8.22 -36.91 3.12
CA ALA A 142 -8.93 -37.82 2.25
C ALA A 142 -8.67 -39.29 2.72
N PRO A 143 -9.71 -40.10 3.05
CA PRO A 143 -9.52 -41.49 3.42
C PRO A 143 -8.83 -42.20 2.26
N ALA A 144 -7.78 -42.98 2.58
CA ALA A 144 -7.13 -43.85 1.63
C ALA A 144 -8.18 -44.83 1.06
N THR A 145 -8.75 -44.49 -0.07
CA THR A 145 -9.51 -45.47 -0.88
C THR A 145 -8.47 -46.39 -1.47
N ASP A 146 -8.51 -47.64 -1.00
CA ASP A 146 -7.75 -48.77 -1.48
C ASP A 146 -7.77 -48.78 -3.03
N PRO A 147 -6.63 -48.84 -3.71
CA PRO A 147 -6.63 -48.95 -5.17
C PRO A 147 -7.04 -50.39 -5.55
N ALA A 148 -8.31 -50.61 -5.75
CA ALA A 148 -8.77 -51.82 -6.45
C ALA A 148 -8.27 -51.76 -7.91
N GLY A 149 -7.35 -52.65 -8.21
CA GLY A 149 -6.94 -53.24 -9.45
C GLY A 149 -6.73 -52.39 -10.72
N PRO A 150 -5.68 -52.73 -11.47
CA PRO A 150 -5.36 -52.01 -12.72
C PRO A 150 -6.30 -52.50 -13.83
N GLU A 151 -7.13 -51.62 -14.33
CA GLU A 151 -7.72 -51.76 -15.66
C GLU A 151 -6.86 -50.97 -16.64
N GLU A 152 -6.14 -51.73 -17.47
CA GLU A 152 -5.35 -51.20 -18.59
C GLU A 152 -6.26 -50.42 -19.52
N ALA A 153 -6.01 -49.11 -19.63
CA ALA A 153 -6.51 -48.32 -20.73
C ALA A 153 -5.33 -47.59 -21.39
N GLU A 154 -5.12 -48.00 -22.64
CA GLU A 154 -4.14 -47.54 -23.58
C GLU A 154 -3.93 -46.02 -23.58
N ALA A 155 -2.67 -45.64 -23.72
CA ALA A 155 -2.25 -44.29 -24.03
C ALA A 155 -2.70 -43.90 -25.45
N PRO A 156 -3.22 -42.72 -25.66
CA PRO A 156 -3.15 -42.08 -26.97
C PRO A 156 -1.96 -41.11 -27.06
N GLU A 157 -1.24 -41.31 -28.16
CA GLU A 157 -0.10 -40.55 -28.63
C GLU A 157 -0.36 -39.03 -28.73
N ALA A 158 0.75 -38.30 -28.60
CA ALA A 158 0.87 -36.89 -28.87
C ALA A 158 0.42 -36.50 -30.27
N VAL A 159 -0.53 -35.60 -30.35
CA VAL A 159 -0.70 -34.75 -31.52
C VAL A 159 -0.84 -33.31 -31.05
N ALA A 160 0.09 -32.50 -31.50
CA ALA A 160 0.06 -31.04 -31.45
C ALA A 160 -1.06 -30.55 -32.39
N ASP A 161 -1.52 -29.36 -32.00
CA ASP A 161 -2.12 -28.36 -32.89
C ASP A 161 -3.62 -28.06 -32.68
N GLU A 162 -3.81 -26.80 -32.36
CA GLU A 162 -4.91 -25.90 -32.77
C GLU A 162 -6.37 -26.30 -32.47
N ALA A 163 -6.96 -25.61 -31.51
CA ALA A 163 -8.18 -24.82 -31.65
C ALA A 163 -8.75 -24.40 -30.30
N ALA A 164 -9.01 -23.11 -30.20
CA ALA A 164 -9.74 -22.51 -29.09
C ALA A 164 -11.16 -23.10 -28.98
N PRO A 165 -11.64 -23.38 -27.76
CA PRO A 165 -13.07 -23.63 -27.56
C PRO A 165 -13.85 -22.33 -27.42
N ALA A 166 -15.01 -22.36 -28.05
CA ALA A 166 -16.02 -21.33 -28.15
C ALA A 166 -16.49 -20.78 -26.78
N ASP A 167 -16.67 -19.51 -26.81
CA ASP A 167 -17.55 -18.59 -26.11
C ASP A 167 -18.61 -19.20 -25.18
N GLU A 168 -18.24 -19.41 -23.91
CA GLU A 168 -19.22 -19.35 -22.83
C GLU A 168 -19.36 -17.91 -22.36
N PRO A 169 -20.54 -17.35 -22.13
CA PRO A 169 -20.71 -15.97 -21.76
C PRO A 169 -20.08 -15.70 -20.39
N ARG A 170 -18.94 -15.07 -20.42
CA ARG A 170 -18.17 -14.63 -19.26
C ARG A 170 -19.07 -13.78 -18.36
N GLN A 171 -19.43 -14.30 -17.21
CA GLN A 171 -20.23 -13.55 -16.24
C GLN A 171 -19.46 -12.30 -15.83
N GLU A 172 -20.07 -11.14 -16.19
CA GLU A 172 -19.53 -9.82 -15.90
C GLU A 172 -19.31 -9.67 -14.39
N THR A 173 -18.07 -9.41 -13.99
CA THR A 173 -17.74 -9.27 -12.57
C THR A 173 -18.43 -8.04 -11.95
N GLU A 174 -18.69 -8.06 -10.65
CA GLU A 174 -19.23 -6.91 -9.91
C GLU A 174 -18.44 -5.60 -10.16
N LYS A 175 -17.13 -5.73 -10.39
CA LYS A 175 -16.22 -4.62 -10.66
C LYS A 175 -16.48 -4.03 -12.06
N GLU A 176 -16.70 -4.86 -13.05
CA GLU A 176 -17.04 -4.45 -14.44
C GLU A 176 -18.41 -3.80 -14.49
N LYS A 177 -19.41 -4.37 -13.81
CA LYS A 177 -20.75 -3.75 -13.67
C LYS A 177 -20.69 -2.37 -13.03
N LYS A 178 -19.84 -2.21 -11.99
CA LYS A 178 -19.64 -0.91 -11.32
C LYS A 178 -18.94 0.12 -12.22
N GLN A 179 -17.96 -0.31 -13.01
CA GLN A 179 -17.30 0.56 -13.99
C GLN A 179 -18.25 0.98 -15.11
N ARG A 180 -19.05 0.08 -15.66
CA ARG A 180 -20.07 0.36 -16.67
C ARG A 180 -21.10 1.38 -16.17
N ARG A 181 -21.66 1.18 -14.97
CA ARG A 181 -22.59 2.15 -14.34
C ARG A 181 -21.97 3.53 -14.14
N LYS A 182 -20.67 3.58 -13.79
CA LYS A 182 -19.94 4.86 -13.61
C LYS A 182 -19.70 5.57 -14.94
N ALA A 183 -19.38 4.83 -15.99
CA ALA A 183 -19.19 5.35 -17.34
C ALA A 183 -20.52 5.88 -17.93
N GLU A 184 -21.61 5.13 -17.77
CA GLU A 184 -22.95 5.50 -18.22
C GLU A 184 -23.45 6.78 -17.51
N LYS A 185 -23.26 6.89 -16.19
CA LYS A 185 -23.60 8.11 -15.43
C LYS A 185 -22.79 9.33 -15.87
N LYS A 186 -21.52 9.14 -16.26
CA LYS A 186 -20.65 10.20 -16.78
C LYS A 186 -21.08 10.64 -18.18
N ALA A 187 -21.46 9.69 -19.04
CA ALA A 187 -21.99 9.95 -20.39
C ALA A 187 -23.33 10.73 -20.34
N ARG A 188 -24.24 10.32 -19.45
CA ARG A 188 -25.52 11.00 -19.22
C ARG A 188 -25.36 12.45 -18.75
N LYS A 189 -24.47 12.70 -17.79
CA LYS A 189 -24.15 14.06 -17.34
C LYS A 189 -23.57 14.93 -18.46
N LYS A 190 -22.69 14.34 -19.30
CA LYS A 190 -22.09 15.05 -20.45
C LYS A 190 -23.13 15.40 -21.52
N ALA A 191 -24.07 14.48 -21.79
CA ALA A 191 -25.17 14.71 -22.72
C ALA A 191 -26.13 15.81 -22.22
N GLU A 192 -26.50 15.78 -20.93
CA GLU A 192 -27.36 16.79 -20.30
C GLU A 192 -26.72 18.19 -20.32
N LYS A 193 -25.39 18.28 -20.02
CA LYS A 193 -24.66 19.55 -20.12
C LYS A 193 -24.60 20.10 -21.54
N LYS A 194 -24.50 19.22 -22.55
CA LYS A 194 -24.50 19.59 -23.98
C LYS A 194 -25.87 20.04 -24.43
N ALA A 195 -26.95 19.41 -23.93
CA ALA A 195 -28.32 19.81 -24.20
C ALA A 195 -28.69 21.17 -23.58
N ARG A 196 -28.23 21.43 -22.34
CA ARG A 196 -28.40 22.75 -21.68
C ARG A 196 -27.69 23.87 -22.43
N LYS A 197 -26.46 23.63 -22.92
CA LYS A 197 -25.70 24.61 -23.69
C LYS A 197 -26.42 24.94 -25.02
N LYS A 198 -26.93 23.93 -25.73
CA LYS A 198 -27.70 24.15 -26.95
C LYS A 198 -29.01 24.94 -26.72
N LYS A 199 -29.64 24.77 -25.54
CA LYS A 199 -30.85 25.56 -25.21
C LYS A 199 -30.53 27.01 -24.84
N SER A 200 -29.37 27.29 -24.24
CA SER A 200 -28.96 28.66 -23.93
C SER A 200 -28.57 29.47 -25.19
N ASP A 201 -27.90 28.80 -26.14
CA ASP A 201 -27.48 29.44 -27.38
C ASP A 201 -28.70 29.77 -28.30
N LYS A 202 -29.75 28.95 -28.26
CA LYS A 202 -30.99 29.17 -29.04
C LYS A 202 -31.95 30.24 -28.46
N LYS A 203 -31.62 30.79 -27.28
CA LYS A 203 -32.44 31.85 -26.63
C LYS A 203 -31.77 33.23 -26.76
N LYS A 204 -30.63 33.32 -27.46
CA LYS A 204 -29.85 34.57 -27.69
C LYS A 204 -29.98 35.12 -29.11
N ASP A 205 -30.59 34.35 -30.00
CA ASP A 205 -31.09 34.81 -31.31
C ASP A 205 -32.62 35.09 -31.22
#